data_01daadb7edfe89731e669e2cd970a623
#
_entry.id   01daadb7edfe89731e669e2cd970a623
#
_cell.length_a   1.000
_cell.length_b   1.000
_cell.length_c   1.000
_cell.angle_alpha   90.00
_cell.angle_beta   90.00
_cell.angle_gamma   90.00
#
_symmetry.space_group_name_H-M   'P 1'
#
loop_
_entity.id
_entity.type
_entity.pdbx_description
1 polymer ?
#
loop_
_entity_poly.entity_id
_entity_poly.type
_entity_poly.pdbx_seq_one_letter_code
_entity_poly.pdbx_strand_id
1 'polypeptide(L)'
;MLKSCKYCGRIHPRGYICPKKPKQAKHRNSTTSGFRKTHTWQKKREQIVRRDFHLCRVCNEGSYGVFGVPGLDQELSVHHIEPLEERFDLRLDDGNLLTCCSRHHRMADDGDIPRDYLHELAEASPRWD
;
A
#
# COMPACT_ATOMS: atom_id res chain seq x y z
N MET A 1 34.96 -11.36 20.57
CA MET A 1 34.91 -12.31 19.46
C MET A 1 34.86 -11.55 18.14
N LEU A 2 35.79 -11.79 17.24
CA LEU A 2 35.80 -11.11 15.94
C LEU A 2 34.84 -11.80 14.97
N LYS A 3 34.17 -11.02 14.15
CA LYS A 3 33.21 -11.51 13.18
C LYS A 3 33.48 -10.89 11.82
N SER A 4 33.42 -11.67 10.75
CA SER A 4 33.58 -11.13 9.42
C SER A 4 32.43 -10.21 9.04
N CYS A 5 32.77 -9.01 8.53
CA CYS A 5 31.80 -8.01 8.17
C CYS A 5 31.32 -8.22 6.73
N LYS A 6 30.03 -8.38 6.54
CA LYS A 6 29.44 -8.54 5.21
C LYS A 6 29.44 -7.26 4.35
N TYR A 7 29.74 -6.10 4.95
CA TYR A 7 29.69 -4.82 4.23
C TYR A 7 31.03 -4.38 3.68
N CYS A 8 32.11 -4.64 4.40
CA CYS A 8 33.46 -4.20 3.98
C CYS A 8 34.44 -5.36 3.78
N GLY A 9 34.06 -6.59 4.09
CA GLY A 9 34.91 -7.78 3.96
C GLY A 9 36.01 -7.89 5.03
N ARG A 10 36.04 -6.97 5.98
CA ARG A 10 37.03 -6.99 7.08
C ARG A 10 36.44 -7.62 8.33
N ILE A 11 37.31 -7.91 9.29
CA ILE A 11 36.90 -8.50 10.56
C ILE A 11 36.75 -7.38 11.59
N HIS A 12 35.60 -7.35 12.26
CA HIS A 12 35.32 -6.36 13.30
C HIS A 12 34.97 -7.06 14.63
N PRO A 13 35.23 -6.40 15.78
CA PRO A 13 34.70 -6.85 17.05
C PRO A 13 33.17 -6.92 17.05
N ARG A 14 32.60 -7.82 17.82
CA ARG A 14 31.17 -7.90 18.01
C ARG A 14 30.65 -6.60 18.63
N GLY A 15 29.62 -6.01 18.03
CA GLY A 15 29.04 -4.74 18.45
C GLY A 15 29.64 -3.50 17.76
N TYR A 16 30.68 -3.69 16.95
CA TYR A 16 31.24 -2.59 16.15
C TYR A 16 30.32 -2.24 14.98
N ILE A 17 30.04 -0.96 14.83
CA ILE A 17 29.21 -0.47 13.71
C ILE A 17 30.13 -0.13 12.54
N CYS A 18 30.02 -0.91 11.45
CA CYS A 18 30.82 -0.69 10.26
C CYS A 18 30.42 0.60 9.54
N PRO A 19 31.36 1.53 9.23
CA PRO A 19 31.01 2.76 8.49
C PRO A 19 30.44 2.50 7.09
N LYS A 20 30.72 1.33 6.50
CA LYS A 20 30.18 0.94 5.20
C LYS A 20 28.82 0.27 5.30
N LYS A 21 28.32 0.02 6.50
CA LYS A 21 26.96 -0.45 6.68
C LYS A 21 26.01 0.62 6.13
N PRO A 22 25.14 0.29 5.15
CA PRO A 22 24.17 1.26 4.69
C PRO A 22 23.33 1.68 5.89
N LYS A 23 23.24 2.99 6.11
CA LYS A 23 22.32 3.52 7.10
C LYS A 23 20.97 2.99 6.72
N GLN A 24 20.36 2.19 7.60
CA GLN A 24 18.98 1.84 7.42
C GLN A 24 18.26 3.14 7.13
N ALA A 25 17.56 3.15 5.99
CA ALA A 25 16.77 4.31 5.65
C ALA A 25 15.80 4.57 6.80
N LYS A 26 16.20 5.45 7.73
CA LYS A 26 15.32 6.04 8.75
C LYS A 26 14.16 6.78 8.10
N HIS A 27 14.00 6.62 6.79
CA HIS A 27 13.07 7.31 5.93
C HIS A 27 11.86 6.50 5.54
N ARG A 28 11.69 5.34 6.10
CA ARG A 28 10.31 4.96 6.31
C ARG A 28 9.82 5.96 7.31
N ASN A 29 9.31 7.03 6.76
CA ASN A 29 8.74 8.10 7.50
C ASN A 29 7.93 7.46 8.63
N SER A 30 8.40 7.59 9.87
CA SER A 30 7.73 7.02 11.04
C SER A 30 6.26 7.46 11.08
N THR A 31 5.95 8.62 10.47
CA THR A 31 4.61 9.16 10.30
C THR A 31 3.76 8.29 9.40
N THR A 32 4.28 7.83 8.24
CA THR A 32 3.49 7.00 7.32
C THR A 32 3.26 5.59 7.85
N SER A 33 4.27 4.95 8.44
CA SER A 33 4.10 3.62 9.02
C SER A 33 3.25 3.68 10.30
N GLY A 34 3.39 4.73 11.10
CA GLY A 34 2.57 4.95 12.29
C GLY A 34 1.10 5.19 11.96
N PHE A 35 0.82 5.90 10.86
CA PHE A 35 -0.55 6.19 10.43
C PHE A 35 -1.37 4.91 10.18
N ARG A 36 -0.81 3.92 9.50
CA ARG A 36 -1.50 2.66 9.19
C ARG A 36 -1.88 1.86 10.43
N LYS A 37 -1.24 2.14 11.56
CA LYS A 37 -1.52 1.49 12.86
C LYS A 37 -2.55 2.25 13.67
N THR A 38 -2.98 3.45 13.25
CA THR A 38 -3.92 4.27 14.01
C THR A 38 -5.34 3.74 13.92
N HIS A 39 -6.11 4.00 14.97
CA HIS A 39 -7.54 3.68 15.01
C HIS A 39 -8.31 4.46 13.94
N THR A 40 -7.92 5.72 13.70
CA THR A 40 -8.51 6.57 12.66
C THR A 40 -8.39 5.91 11.29
N TRP A 41 -7.22 5.36 10.94
CA TRP A 41 -7.02 4.66 9.68
C TRP A 41 -7.84 3.37 9.62
N GLN A 42 -7.87 2.58 10.68
CA GLN A 42 -8.64 1.33 10.70
C GLN A 42 -10.14 1.59 10.47
N LYS A 43 -10.70 2.62 11.09
CA LYS A 43 -12.08 3.02 10.84
C LYS A 43 -12.29 3.47 9.40
N LYS A 44 -11.40 4.29 8.87
CA LYS A 44 -11.49 4.78 7.49
C LYS A 44 -11.41 3.64 6.48
N ARG A 45 -10.50 2.71 6.72
CA ARG A 45 -10.34 1.50 5.91
C ARG A 45 -11.64 0.71 5.84
N GLU A 46 -12.29 0.48 6.97
CA GLU A 46 -13.58 -0.21 7.02
C GLU A 46 -14.66 0.53 6.26
N GLN A 47 -14.72 1.85 6.39
CA GLN A 47 -15.67 2.69 5.65
C GLN A 47 -15.49 2.56 4.14
N ILE A 48 -14.25 2.58 3.67
CA ILE A 48 -13.95 2.46 2.24
C ILE A 48 -14.30 1.08 1.71
N VAL A 49 -13.95 0.03 2.44
CA VAL A 49 -14.31 -1.35 2.06
C VAL A 49 -15.84 -1.51 1.97
N ARG A 50 -16.58 -0.93 2.91
CA ARG A 50 -18.05 -0.93 2.85
C ARG A 50 -18.58 -0.12 1.66
N ARG A 51 -18.01 1.08 1.42
CA ARG A 51 -18.38 1.90 0.25
C ARG A 51 -18.23 1.10 -1.04
N ASP A 52 -17.19 0.30 -1.13
CA ASP A 52 -16.86 -0.50 -2.30
C ASP A 52 -17.48 -1.90 -2.24
N PHE A 53 -18.40 -2.12 -1.29
CA PHE A 53 -19.18 -3.35 -1.11
C PHE A 53 -18.32 -4.62 -0.96
N HIS A 54 -17.17 -4.49 -0.30
CA HIS A 54 -16.20 -5.59 -0.10
C HIS A 54 -15.73 -6.20 -1.43
N LEU A 55 -15.62 -5.37 -2.48
CA LEU A 55 -15.17 -5.78 -3.80
C LEU A 55 -13.89 -5.05 -4.18
N CYS A 56 -12.99 -5.75 -4.87
CA CYS A 56 -11.91 -5.06 -5.58
C CYS A 56 -12.54 -4.25 -6.72
N ARG A 57 -12.41 -2.92 -6.67
CA ARG A 57 -13.03 -2.04 -7.66
C ARG A 57 -12.45 -2.25 -9.06
N VAL A 58 -11.17 -2.61 -9.16
CA VAL A 58 -10.52 -2.86 -10.45
C VAL A 58 -11.01 -4.17 -11.06
N CYS A 59 -11.16 -5.23 -10.26
CA CYS A 59 -11.79 -6.48 -10.71
C CYS A 59 -13.24 -6.24 -11.13
N ASN A 60 -13.97 -5.43 -10.37
CA ASN A 60 -15.38 -5.13 -10.63
C ASN A 60 -15.55 -4.45 -12.00
N GLU A 61 -14.65 -3.56 -12.40
CA GLU A 61 -14.66 -2.94 -13.72
C GLU A 61 -14.19 -3.88 -14.84
N GLY A 62 -13.26 -4.79 -14.53
CA GLY A 62 -12.79 -5.81 -15.46
C GLY A 62 -11.73 -5.37 -16.47
N SER A 63 -11.42 -4.07 -16.60
CA SER A 63 -10.48 -3.56 -17.61
C SER A 63 -9.05 -4.06 -17.45
N TYR A 64 -8.66 -4.45 -16.25
CA TYR A 64 -7.32 -4.97 -15.92
C TYR A 64 -7.36 -6.44 -15.50
N GLY A 65 -8.42 -7.14 -15.86
CA GLY A 65 -8.65 -8.54 -15.51
C GLY A 65 -9.39 -8.72 -14.19
N VAL A 66 -9.84 -9.93 -13.95
CA VAL A 66 -10.52 -10.33 -12.71
C VAL A 66 -9.71 -11.46 -12.08
N PHE A 67 -9.27 -11.27 -10.84
CA PHE A 67 -8.43 -12.23 -10.14
C PHE A 67 -9.18 -12.76 -8.92
N GLY A 68 -9.53 -14.03 -8.93
CA GLY A 68 -10.34 -14.67 -7.90
C GLY A 68 -11.83 -14.37 -8.06
N VAL A 69 -12.62 -14.78 -7.07
CA VAL A 69 -14.07 -14.52 -7.05
C VAL A 69 -14.33 -13.28 -6.20
N PRO A 70 -14.82 -12.17 -6.82
CA PRO A 70 -15.07 -10.94 -6.06
C PRO A 70 -15.96 -11.17 -4.85
N GLY A 71 -15.52 -10.73 -3.69
CA GLY A 71 -16.25 -10.84 -2.44
C GLY A 71 -16.12 -12.17 -1.70
N LEU A 72 -15.49 -13.20 -2.28
CA LEU A 72 -15.37 -14.52 -1.65
C LEU A 72 -13.96 -14.89 -1.26
N ASP A 73 -13.03 -14.91 -2.21
CA ASP A 73 -11.67 -15.42 -1.99
C ASP A 73 -10.58 -14.37 -2.22
N GLN A 74 -10.96 -13.12 -2.36
CA GLN A 74 -10.01 -12.03 -2.55
C GLN A 74 -9.55 -11.47 -1.22
N GLU A 75 -8.24 -11.35 -1.07
CA GLU A 75 -7.64 -10.59 0.01
C GLU A 75 -7.69 -9.11 -0.35
N LEU A 76 -8.49 -8.34 0.38
CA LEU A 76 -8.75 -6.94 0.08
C LEU A 76 -7.91 -6.01 0.95
N SER A 77 -7.45 -4.93 0.33
CA SER A 77 -6.78 -3.83 1.02
C SER A 77 -7.26 -2.50 0.44
N VAL A 78 -7.02 -1.42 1.17
CA VAL A 78 -7.34 -0.07 0.70
C VAL A 78 -6.06 0.59 0.23
N HIS A 79 -6.04 0.95 -1.06
CA HIS A 79 -4.92 1.59 -1.71
C HIS A 79 -5.03 3.11 -1.63
N HIS A 80 -3.92 3.77 -1.28
CA HIS A 80 -3.79 5.21 -1.42
C HIS A 80 -3.35 5.52 -2.85
N ILE A 81 -4.23 6.13 -3.64
CA ILE A 81 -3.97 6.41 -5.05
C ILE A 81 -2.79 7.37 -5.18
N GLU A 82 -2.84 8.50 -4.46
CA GLU A 82 -1.67 9.32 -4.24
C GLU A 82 -0.97 8.81 -2.98
N PRO A 83 0.27 8.28 -3.09
CA PRO A 83 0.93 7.64 -1.96
C PRO A 83 1.08 8.53 -0.73
N LEU A 84 1.08 7.92 0.44
CA LEU A 84 1.23 8.64 1.72
C LEU A 84 2.50 9.50 1.75
N GLU A 85 3.60 9.01 1.17
CA GLU A 85 4.87 9.70 1.12
C GLU A 85 4.82 10.97 0.26
N GLU A 86 3.95 11.00 -0.74
CA GLU A 86 3.78 12.14 -1.64
C GLU A 86 2.70 13.11 -1.18
N ARG A 87 1.58 12.57 -0.70
CA ARG A 87 0.40 13.37 -0.34
C ARG A 87 -0.21 12.86 0.97
N PHE A 88 0.48 13.12 2.07
CA PHE A 88 -0.02 12.74 3.40
C PHE A 88 -1.32 13.47 3.77
N ASP A 89 -1.53 14.66 3.20
CA ASP A 89 -2.76 15.45 3.39
C ASP A 89 -4.01 14.74 2.86
N LEU A 90 -3.86 13.83 1.88
CA LEU A 90 -4.97 13.06 1.30
C LEU A 90 -5.18 11.70 1.98
N ARG A 91 -4.53 11.45 3.10
CA ARG A 91 -4.55 10.13 3.75
C ARG A 91 -5.94 9.60 4.12
N LEU A 92 -6.90 10.49 4.34
CA LEU A 92 -8.28 10.16 4.70
C LEU A 92 -9.30 10.67 3.67
N ASP A 93 -8.84 11.12 2.51
CA ASP A 93 -9.72 11.62 1.46
C ASP A 93 -10.36 10.44 0.73
N ASP A 94 -11.69 10.42 0.67
CA ASP A 94 -12.45 9.32 0.04
C ASP A 94 -12.10 9.15 -1.44
N GLY A 95 -11.83 10.22 -2.16
CA GLY A 95 -11.44 10.18 -3.56
C GLY A 95 -10.02 9.68 -3.80
N ASN A 96 -9.23 9.53 -2.75
CA ASN A 96 -7.87 9.02 -2.81
C ASN A 96 -7.75 7.57 -2.31
N LEU A 97 -8.85 6.95 -1.94
CA LEU A 97 -8.87 5.62 -1.35
C LEU A 97 -9.73 4.68 -2.18
N LEU A 98 -9.20 3.49 -2.47
CA LEU A 98 -9.85 2.51 -3.31
C LEU A 98 -9.58 1.10 -2.80
N THR A 99 -10.62 0.28 -2.70
CA THR A 99 -10.49 -1.12 -2.31
C THR A 99 -9.94 -1.93 -3.49
N CYS A 100 -8.86 -2.66 -3.28
CA CYS A 100 -8.19 -3.47 -4.30
C CYS A 100 -7.84 -4.84 -3.75
N CYS A 101 -7.83 -5.85 -4.64
CA CYS A 101 -7.22 -7.13 -4.32
C CYS A 101 -5.69 -6.99 -4.31
N SER A 102 -5.00 -7.99 -3.77
CA SER A 102 -3.54 -7.94 -3.65
C SER A 102 -2.84 -7.73 -5.00
N ARG A 103 -3.35 -8.35 -6.05
CA ARG A 103 -2.76 -8.22 -7.38
C ARG A 103 -2.92 -6.82 -7.98
N HIS A 104 -4.13 -6.28 -7.95
CA HIS A 104 -4.38 -4.94 -8.47
C HIS A 104 -3.74 -3.85 -7.60
N HIS A 105 -3.66 -4.08 -6.28
CA HIS A 105 -2.93 -3.17 -5.40
C HIS A 105 -1.45 -3.06 -5.82
N ARG A 106 -0.83 -4.20 -6.10
CA ARG A 106 0.56 -4.24 -6.60
C ARG A 106 0.69 -3.54 -7.95
N MET A 107 -0.22 -3.81 -8.88
CA MET A 107 -0.22 -3.17 -10.20
C MET A 107 -0.37 -1.65 -10.09
N ALA A 108 -1.21 -1.20 -9.17
CA ALA A 108 -1.38 0.23 -8.92
C ALA A 108 -0.10 0.86 -8.32
N ASP A 109 0.54 0.17 -7.38
CA ASP A 109 1.80 0.63 -6.79
C ASP A 109 2.93 0.70 -7.82
N ASP A 110 2.96 -0.25 -8.75
CA ASP A 110 3.98 -0.33 -9.80
C ASP A 110 3.74 0.65 -10.96
N GLY A 111 2.59 1.34 -10.97
CA GLY A 111 2.23 2.27 -12.03
C GLY A 111 1.61 1.63 -13.27
N ASP A 112 1.29 0.33 -13.23
CA ASP A 112 0.65 -0.38 -14.33
C ASP A 112 -0.80 0.06 -14.54
N ILE A 113 -1.41 0.60 -13.50
CA ILE A 113 -2.76 1.17 -13.55
C ILE A 113 -2.65 2.68 -13.35
N PRO A 114 -3.11 3.50 -14.30
CA PRO A 114 -3.03 4.96 -14.17
C PRO A 114 -3.78 5.50 -12.96
N ARG A 115 -3.20 6.48 -12.28
CA ARG A 115 -3.84 7.11 -11.11
C ARG A 115 -5.18 7.75 -11.46
N ASP A 116 -5.28 8.38 -12.62
CA ASP A 116 -6.53 8.99 -13.09
C ASP A 116 -7.67 7.99 -13.17
N TYR A 117 -7.39 6.80 -13.68
CA TYR A 117 -8.36 5.71 -13.73
C TYR A 117 -8.81 5.28 -12.33
N LEU A 118 -7.86 5.18 -11.39
CA LEU A 118 -8.16 4.81 -10.01
C LEU A 118 -9.03 5.88 -9.33
N HIS A 119 -8.75 7.16 -9.58
CA HIS A 119 -9.56 8.26 -9.05
C HIS A 119 -10.99 8.22 -9.59
N GLU A 120 -11.16 7.90 -10.86
CA GLU A 120 -12.49 7.73 -11.44
C GLU A 120 -13.27 6.62 -10.75
N LEU A 121 -12.62 5.49 -10.46
CA LEU A 121 -13.26 4.39 -9.74
C LEU A 121 -13.63 4.78 -8.32
N ALA A 122 -12.78 5.55 -7.64
CA ALA A 122 -13.03 5.97 -6.26
C ALA A 122 -14.23 6.91 -6.17
N GLU A 123 -14.50 7.67 -7.22
CA GLU A 123 -15.64 8.61 -7.29
C GLU A 123 -16.91 7.96 -7.83
N ALA A 124 -16.79 6.84 -8.52
CA ALA A 124 -17.92 6.12 -9.09
C ALA A 124 -18.46 5.05 -8.12
N SER A 125 -19.75 4.71 -8.27
CA SER A 125 -20.32 3.58 -7.54
C SER A 125 -19.92 2.26 -8.19
N PRO A 126 -19.76 1.17 -7.40
CA PRO A 126 -19.50 -0.16 -7.96
C PRO A 126 -20.61 -0.59 -8.92
N ARG A 127 -20.24 -1.38 -9.93
CA ARG A 127 -21.20 -1.95 -10.87
C ARG A 127 -21.78 -3.26 -10.32
N TRP A 128 -23.06 -3.40 -10.53
CA TRP A 128 -23.84 -4.57 -10.11
C TRP A 128 -24.45 -5.27 -11.33
N ASP A 129 -23.61 -5.81 -12.16
CA ASP A 129 -24.12 -6.57 -13.32
C ASP A 129 -23.98 -8.06 -13.11
#